data_c70d310de28743c3dd4b7c3462ea8c06
#
_entry.id   c70d310de28743c3dd4b7c3462ea8c06
#
_cell.length_a   1.000
_cell.length_b   1.000
_cell.length_c   1.000
_cell.angle_alpha   90.00
_cell.angle_beta   90.00
_cell.angle_gamma   90.00
#
_symmetry.space_group_name_H-M   'P 1'
#
loop_
_entity.id
_entity.type
_entity.pdbx_description
1 polymer ?
#
loop_
_entity_poly.entity_id
_entity_poly.type
_entity_poly.pdbx_seq_one_letter_code
_entity_poly.pdbx_strand_id
1 'polypeptide(L)'
;MVDIDNYMHYLAMQLFIDNRDWPGNNYKVWRYVASDGEEVTSKYQDGKWRYFFYDAEFAWGLYSDGYANKTLTKILNGTHPAGGSVLISALMERADMREKLANNLCDLIGGAFSSENILATLEQKLADSDKEQLYALNKGITSTWANEGTFENSRNEIREFADKRANIILGDICRNFGIDKDDTYKVKLNGAKGLKVTMNIQTVKDSNTVTAEYFTPYKVKLTAEDMSGYTFTSWEINGKTYTDREITIDSSMAKKGKITINARSEKTSSTGELLYISEVYTGGDEDWIELYNPNDNDVSTKGLYLTDKDDMLNRYKIPTVNVKPHSTLTIVCKNNKSENTLMKMQTNFSLKTGETLILSNESGEILGKVAIIDCSKNESLVRQRDGSYAKGTPTFEKNSQ
;
A
#
# COMPACT_ATOMS: atom_id res chain seq x y z
N MET A 1 6.98 14.87 -18.26
CA MET A 1 6.89 13.40 -18.51
C MET A 1 5.82 12.82 -17.59
N VAL A 2 5.06 11.81 -18.04
CA VAL A 2 4.05 11.10 -17.22
C VAL A 2 4.69 9.88 -16.57
N ASP A 3 4.34 9.58 -15.32
CA ASP A 3 4.63 8.30 -14.69
C ASP A 3 3.70 7.23 -15.27
N ILE A 4 4.24 6.45 -16.20
CA ILE A 4 3.45 5.46 -16.96
C ILE A 4 2.93 4.33 -16.07
N ASP A 5 3.68 3.91 -15.07
CA ASP A 5 3.23 2.85 -14.15
C ASP A 5 2.03 3.32 -13.32
N ASN A 6 2.11 4.53 -12.78
CA ASN A 6 0.98 5.15 -12.10
C ASN A 6 -0.24 5.30 -13.04
N TYR A 7 -0.01 5.80 -14.26
CA TYR A 7 -1.11 6.02 -15.20
C TYR A 7 -1.80 4.71 -15.61
N MET A 8 -1.03 3.66 -15.90
CA MET A 8 -1.59 2.37 -16.32
C MET A 8 -2.34 1.68 -15.18
N HIS A 9 -1.90 1.86 -13.93
CA HIS A 9 -2.65 1.39 -12.76
C HIS A 9 -3.96 2.18 -12.59
N TYR A 10 -3.89 3.51 -12.66
CA TYR A 10 -5.07 4.38 -12.66
C TYR A 10 -6.05 4.03 -13.77
N LEU A 11 -5.56 3.80 -15.01
CA LEU A 11 -6.38 3.39 -16.15
C LEU A 11 -7.12 2.07 -15.89
N ALA A 12 -6.42 1.06 -15.36
CA ALA A 12 -7.02 -0.23 -15.04
C ALA A 12 -8.16 -0.09 -14.02
N MET A 13 -7.97 0.74 -13.00
CA MET A 13 -9.01 1.02 -11.99
C MET A 13 -10.24 1.68 -12.62
N GLN A 14 -10.05 2.74 -13.41
CA GLN A 14 -11.14 3.48 -14.06
C GLN A 14 -11.95 2.60 -15.03
N LEU A 15 -11.26 1.77 -15.81
CA LEU A 15 -11.90 0.83 -16.72
C LEU A 15 -12.70 -0.25 -15.97
N PHE A 16 -12.18 -0.77 -14.87
CA PHE A 16 -12.88 -1.78 -14.09
C PHE A 16 -14.17 -1.24 -13.50
N ILE A 17 -14.11 -0.10 -12.83
CA ILE A 17 -15.29 0.47 -12.15
C ILE A 17 -16.31 1.09 -13.10
N ASP A 18 -15.97 1.24 -14.39
CA ASP A 18 -16.83 1.87 -15.41
C ASP A 18 -17.24 3.31 -15.05
N ASN A 19 -16.28 4.15 -14.75
CA ASN A 19 -16.56 5.55 -14.42
C ASN A 19 -17.01 6.32 -15.66
N ARG A 20 -18.28 6.74 -15.69
CA ARG A 20 -18.90 7.37 -16.86
C ARG A 20 -18.46 8.79 -17.14
N ASP A 21 -18.03 9.52 -16.14
CA ASP A 21 -17.56 10.89 -16.29
C ASP A 21 -16.11 10.97 -16.74
N TRP A 22 -15.37 9.89 -16.58
CA TRP A 22 -14.01 9.75 -17.02
C TRP A 22 -13.97 9.12 -18.45
N PRO A 23 -13.05 9.48 -19.37
CA PRO A 23 -11.87 10.33 -19.17
C PRO A 23 -12.05 11.82 -19.46
N GLY A 24 -13.25 12.29 -19.82
CA GLY A 24 -13.51 13.68 -20.14
C GLY A 24 -13.52 14.62 -18.93
N ASN A 25 -13.98 14.11 -17.79
CA ASN A 25 -14.04 14.79 -16.49
C ASN A 25 -13.35 13.98 -15.40
N ASN A 26 -13.39 14.48 -14.18
CA ASN A 26 -13.06 13.77 -12.95
C ASN A 26 -11.67 13.13 -12.96
N TYR A 27 -10.68 13.87 -13.46
CA TYR A 27 -9.29 13.51 -13.32
C TYR A 27 -8.50 14.63 -12.67
N LYS A 28 -7.54 14.27 -11.81
CA LYS A 28 -6.58 15.18 -11.21
C LYS A 28 -5.18 14.63 -11.38
N VAL A 29 -4.24 15.55 -11.61
CA VAL A 29 -2.83 15.23 -11.76
C VAL A 29 -1.99 16.11 -10.85
N TRP A 30 -0.88 15.58 -10.42
CA TRP A 30 0.10 16.31 -9.62
C TRP A 30 1.52 15.92 -10.03
N ARG A 31 2.46 16.77 -9.74
CA ARG A 31 3.89 16.48 -9.81
C ARG A 31 4.60 17.23 -8.69
N TYR A 32 5.69 16.69 -8.24
CA TYR A 32 6.62 17.40 -7.38
C TYR A 32 7.48 18.34 -8.25
N VAL A 33 7.73 19.54 -7.77
CA VAL A 33 8.67 20.50 -8.38
C VAL A 33 9.68 20.81 -7.28
N ALA A 34 10.90 20.27 -7.44
CA ALA A 34 11.98 20.54 -6.50
C ALA A 34 12.39 22.02 -6.57
N SER A 35 12.74 22.60 -5.42
CA SER A 35 13.39 23.89 -5.34
C SER A 35 14.86 23.78 -5.78
N ASP A 36 15.48 24.90 -6.17
CA ASP A 36 16.89 24.90 -6.53
C ASP A 36 17.77 24.42 -5.37
N GLY A 37 18.55 23.38 -5.62
CA GLY A 37 19.43 22.77 -4.61
C GLY A 37 18.77 21.79 -3.65
N GLU A 38 17.48 21.50 -3.84
CA GLU A 38 16.77 20.49 -3.01
C GLU A 38 17.21 19.07 -3.38
N GLU A 39 17.56 18.27 -2.39
CA GLU A 39 17.88 16.86 -2.56
C GLU A 39 16.61 16.04 -2.73
N VAL A 40 16.52 15.31 -3.85
CA VAL A 40 15.41 14.40 -4.14
C VAL A 40 15.64 13.06 -3.44
N THR A 41 14.86 12.77 -2.40
CA THR A 41 15.00 11.57 -1.56
C THR A 41 13.92 10.52 -1.82
N SER A 42 12.84 10.89 -2.52
CA SER A 42 11.71 10.00 -2.79
C SER A 42 11.51 9.80 -4.31
N LYS A 43 11.15 8.58 -4.71
CA LYS A 43 10.74 8.28 -6.08
C LYS A 43 9.56 9.13 -6.59
N TYR A 44 8.81 9.76 -5.68
CA TYR A 44 7.69 10.63 -6.04
C TYR A 44 8.10 12.08 -6.30
N GLN A 45 9.36 12.43 -6.02
CA GLN A 45 9.95 13.75 -6.25
C GLN A 45 10.67 13.86 -7.59
N ASP A 46 10.44 12.93 -8.52
CA ASP A 46 11.10 12.81 -9.83
C ASP A 46 10.54 13.75 -10.92
N GLY A 47 9.65 14.68 -10.56
CA GLY A 47 9.05 15.66 -11.45
C GLY A 47 8.05 15.11 -12.47
N LYS A 48 7.72 13.82 -12.42
CA LYS A 48 6.73 13.21 -13.31
C LYS A 48 5.30 13.54 -12.88
N TRP A 49 4.43 13.69 -13.87
CA TRP A 49 3.00 13.81 -13.64
C TRP A 49 2.42 12.47 -13.25
N ARG A 50 1.61 12.48 -12.16
CA ARG A 50 0.87 11.34 -11.65
C ARG A 50 -0.60 11.63 -11.58
N TYR A 51 -1.39 10.67 -12.00
CA TYR A 51 -2.84 10.70 -11.87
C TYR A 51 -3.22 10.16 -10.49
N PHE A 52 -4.23 10.77 -9.88
CA PHE A 52 -4.80 10.19 -8.69
C PHE A 52 -6.32 10.01 -8.84
N PHE A 53 -6.80 9.00 -8.16
CA PHE A 53 -8.20 8.61 -8.21
C PHE A 53 -9.04 9.68 -7.51
N TYR A 54 -10.03 10.17 -8.20
CA TYR A 54 -10.85 11.29 -7.76
C TYR A 54 -12.25 11.15 -8.35
N ASP A 55 -13.28 11.44 -7.54
CA ASP A 55 -14.66 11.60 -7.95
C ASP A 55 -15.20 10.44 -8.81
N ALA A 56 -15.48 9.33 -8.17
CA ALA A 56 -15.90 8.09 -8.83
C ALA A 56 -17.36 7.72 -8.52
N GLU A 57 -18.20 8.71 -8.17
CA GLU A 57 -19.61 8.46 -7.86
C GLU A 57 -20.43 7.99 -9.07
N PHE A 58 -20.01 8.34 -10.30
CA PHE A 58 -20.64 7.84 -11.54
C PHE A 58 -20.03 6.53 -12.03
N ALA A 59 -19.65 5.66 -11.11
CA ALA A 59 -19.09 4.35 -11.38
C ALA A 59 -20.00 3.22 -10.85
N TRP A 60 -19.51 1.98 -10.92
CA TRP A 60 -20.16 0.79 -10.38
C TRP A 60 -21.52 0.45 -11.00
N GLY A 61 -21.73 0.88 -12.23
CA GLY A 61 -22.98 0.63 -12.97
C GLY A 61 -24.02 1.74 -12.86
N LEU A 62 -23.76 2.78 -12.07
CA LEU A 62 -24.68 3.92 -11.96
C LEU A 62 -24.83 4.63 -13.30
N TYR A 63 -26.07 4.79 -13.77
CA TYR A 63 -26.43 5.40 -15.07
C TYR A 63 -25.77 4.77 -16.31
N SER A 64 -25.36 3.50 -16.25
CA SER A 64 -24.75 2.78 -17.37
C SER A 64 -25.53 1.49 -17.68
N ASP A 65 -24.98 0.69 -18.62
CA ASP A 65 -25.45 -0.67 -18.88
C ASP A 65 -25.08 -1.64 -17.72
N GLY A 66 -24.87 -1.09 -16.52
CA GLY A 66 -24.42 -1.82 -15.35
C GLY A 66 -23.02 -2.43 -15.57
N TYR A 67 -22.84 -3.67 -15.14
CA TYR A 67 -21.58 -4.40 -15.30
C TYR A 67 -21.23 -4.68 -16.78
N ALA A 68 -22.21 -4.64 -17.71
CA ALA A 68 -22.07 -5.12 -19.09
C ALA A 68 -21.33 -4.16 -20.02
N ASN A 69 -20.98 -2.96 -19.56
CA ASN A 69 -20.37 -1.92 -20.37
C ASN A 69 -18.97 -2.29 -20.85
N LYS A 70 -18.73 -2.15 -22.16
CA LYS A 70 -17.43 -2.35 -22.81
C LYS A 70 -16.65 -1.03 -22.84
N THR A 71 -16.15 -0.64 -21.69
CA THR A 71 -15.61 0.69 -21.43
C THR A 71 -14.43 1.04 -22.33
N LEU A 72 -13.44 0.14 -22.46
CA LEU A 72 -12.28 0.38 -23.33
C LEU A 72 -12.70 0.53 -24.79
N THR A 73 -13.53 -0.37 -25.30
CA THR A 73 -14.06 -0.29 -26.69
C THR A 73 -14.76 1.05 -26.93
N LYS A 74 -15.62 1.50 -25.99
CA LYS A 74 -16.33 2.77 -26.13
C LYS A 74 -15.39 3.98 -26.14
N ILE A 75 -14.35 3.97 -25.30
CA ILE A 75 -13.33 5.03 -25.27
C ILE A 75 -12.55 5.07 -26.60
N LEU A 76 -12.07 3.91 -27.08
CA LEU A 76 -11.29 3.83 -28.31
C LEU A 76 -12.10 4.24 -29.56
N ASN A 77 -13.38 3.95 -29.58
CA ASN A 77 -14.29 4.33 -30.67
C ASN A 77 -14.89 5.74 -30.50
N GLY A 78 -14.60 6.45 -29.43
CA GLY A 78 -15.15 7.77 -29.13
C GLY A 78 -16.65 7.77 -28.81
N THR A 79 -17.23 6.62 -28.45
CA THR A 79 -18.66 6.48 -28.12
C THR A 79 -18.93 6.43 -26.61
N HIS A 80 -17.89 6.57 -25.80
CA HIS A 80 -18.04 6.69 -24.36
C HIS A 80 -18.74 8.02 -24.00
N PRO A 81 -19.62 8.08 -22.97
CA PRO A 81 -20.33 9.32 -22.60
C PRO A 81 -19.44 10.53 -22.37
N ALA A 82 -18.28 10.33 -21.72
CA ALA A 82 -17.27 11.34 -21.51
C ALA A 82 -16.29 11.53 -22.69
N GLY A 83 -16.55 10.93 -23.85
CA GLY A 83 -15.73 11.01 -25.05
C GLY A 83 -14.56 10.02 -25.11
N GLY A 84 -13.76 10.13 -26.17
CA GLY A 84 -12.53 9.37 -26.35
C GLY A 84 -11.33 10.02 -25.68
N SER A 85 -10.20 9.32 -25.70
CA SER A 85 -8.94 9.84 -25.18
C SER A 85 -7.78 9.54 -26.11
N VAL A 86 -7.16 10.58 -26.65
CA VAL A 86 -5.98 10.46 -27.52
C VAL A 86 -4.84 9.73 -26.80
N LEU A 87 -4.64 10.03 -25.50
CA LEU A 87 -3.61 9.39 -24.70
C LEU A 87 -3.85 7.87 -24.58
N ILE A 88 -5.09 7.46 -24.27
CA ILE A 88 -5.43 6.04 -24.16
C ILE A 88 -5.26 5.35 -25.50
N SER A 89 -5.76 5.95 -26.60
CA SER A 89 -5.63 5.37 -27.93
C SER A 89 -4.16 5.17 -28.31
N ALA A 90 -3.32 6.18 -28.13
CA ALA A 90 -1.88 6.10 -28.42
C ALA A 90 -1.16 5.04 -27.56
N LEU A 91 -1.52 4.89 -26.29
CA LEU A 91 -0.95 3.85 -25.43
C LEU A 91 -1.40 2.45 -25.89
N MET A 92 -2.63 2.30 -26.30
CA MET A 92 -3.15 0.98 -26.74
C MET A 92 -2.62 0.53 -28.11
N GLU A 93 -1.98 1.40 -28.89
CA GLU A 93 -1.21 0.99 -30.07
C GLU A 93 0.06 0.21 -29.73
N ARG A 94 0.60 0.39 -28.53
CA ARG A 94 1.84 -0.22 -28.06
C ARG A 94 1.59 -1.57 -27.39
N ALA A 95 2.32 -2.62 -27.82
CA ALA A 95 2.18 -3.97 -27.25
C ALA A 95 2.53 -4.04 -25.77
N ASP A 96 3.61 -3.36 -25.34
CA ASP A 96 4.04 -3.31 -23.95
C ASP A 96 3.02 -2.60 -23.04
N MET A 97 2.28 -1.63 -23.55
CA MET A 97 1.21 -0.95 -22.80
C MET A 97 -0.05 -1.81 -22.70
N ARG A 98 -0.38 -2.56 -23.75
CA ARG A 98 -1.49 -3.54 -23.70
C ARG A 98 -1.20 -4.65 -22.69
N GLU A 99 0.02 -5.21 -22.68
CA GLU A 99 0.46 -6.18 -21.67
C GLU A 99 0.34 -5.61 -20.26
N LYS A 100 0.86 -4.40 -20.02
CA LYS A 100 0.80 -3.72 -18.73
C LYS A 100 -0.64 -3.50 -18.26
N LEU A 101 -1.54 -3.05 -19.14
CA LEU A 101 -2.95 -2.86 -18.81
C LEU A 101 -3.64 -4.17 -18.45
N ALA A 102 -3.45 -5.21 -19.27
CA ALA A 102 -4.02 -6.52 -19.03
C ALA A 102 -3.55 -7.11 -17.70
N ASN A 103 -2.25 -7.06 -17.42
CA ASN A 103 -1.68 -7.52 -16.17
C ASN A 103 -2.21 -6.74 -14.96
N ASN A 104 -2.31 -5.41 -15.05
CA ASN A 104 -2.86 -4.60 -13.96
C ASN A 104 -4.34 -4.96 -13.67
N LEU A 105 -5.14 -5.23 -14.71
CA LEU A 105 -6.51 -5.70 -14.53
C LEU A 105 -6.56 -7.09 -13.90
N CYS A 106 -5.73 -8.02 -14.35
CA CYS A 106 -5.61 -9.35 -13.75
C CYS A 106 -5.24 -9.29 -12.27
N ASP A 107 -4.31 -8.41 -11.92
CA ASP A 107 -3.89 -8.17 -10.55
C ASP A 107 -5.03 -7.60 -9.69
N LEU A 108 -5.72 -6.57 -10.17
CA LEU A 108 -6.85 -5.99 -9.46
C LEU A 108 -7.98 -7.00 -9.24
N ILE A 109 -8.30 -7.78 -10.26
CA ILE A 109 -9.35 -8.82 -10.22
C ILE A 109 -8.96 -9.98 -9.29
N GLY A 110 -7.70 -10.38 -9.28
CA GLY A 110 -7.18 -11.40 -8.37
C GLY A 110 -6.98 -10.89 -6.92
N GLY A 111 -7.08 -9.59 -6.70
CA GLY A 111 -6.83 -8.91 -5.44
C GLY A 111 -7.96 -7.99 -4.99
N ALA A 112 -7.69 -6.69 -4.97
CA ALA A 112 -8.59 -5.69 -4.42
C ALA A 112 -9.99 -5.66 -5.06
N PHE A 113 -10.09 -5.98 -6.34
CA PHE A 113 -11.35 -6.01 -7.10
C PHE A 113 -11.88 -7.43 -7.35
N SER A 114 -11.44 -8.41 -6.57
CA SER A 114 -12.13 -9.69 -6.55
C SER A 114 -13.56 -9.51 -6.04
N SER A 115 -14.51 -10.31 -6.55
CA SER A 115 -15.91 -10.25 -6.10
C SER A 115 -16.00 -10.36 -4.59
N GLU A 116 -15.24 -11.28 -3.98
CA GLU A 116 -15.17 -11.48 -2.53
C GLU A 116 -14.76 -10.19 -1.77
N ASN A 117 -13.69 -9.53 -2.20
CA ASN A 117 -13.20 -8.31 -1.53
C ASN A 117 -14.12 -7.11 -1.74
N ILE A 118 -14.72 -6.96 -2.91
CA ILE A 118 -15.71 -5.91 -3.16
C ILE A 118 -16.92 -6.11 -2.24
N LEU A 119 -17.46 -7.33 -2.19
CA LEU A 119 -18.61 -7.64 -1.36
C LEU A 119 -18.32 -7.51 0.13
N ALA A 120 -17.17 -7.99 0.59
CA ALA A 120 -16.75 -7.83 1.98
C ALA A 120 -16.63 -6.32 2.37
N THR A 121 -16.04 -5.50 1.48
CA THR A 121 -15.94 -4.06 1.69
C THR A 121 -17.31 -3.39 1.72
N LEU A 122 -18.20 -3.77 0.81
CA LEU A 122 -19.58 -3.27 0.78
C LEU A 122 -20.29 -3.57 2.09
N GLU A 123 -20.27 -4.82 2.54
CA GLU A 123 -20.96 -5.23 3.78
C GLU A 123 -20.37 -4.55 5.02
N GLN A 124 -19.04 -4.39 5.09
CA GLN A 124 -18.39 -3.64 6.17
C GLN A 124 -18.87 -2.19 6.19
N LYS A 125 -18.84 -1.49 5.04
CA LYS A 125 -19.29 -0.10 4.95
C LYS A 125 -20.76 0.08 5.29
N LEU A 126 -21.59 -0.88 4.93
CA LEU A 126 -23.00 -0.89 5.29
C LEU A 126 -23.22 -1.15 6.79
N ALA A 127 -22.40 -1.99 7.41
CA ALA A 127 -22.45 -2.23 8.85
C ALA A 127 -22.00 -1.00 9.66
N ASP A 128 -21.00 -0.28 9.16
CA ASP A 128 -20.48 0.96 9.77
C ASP A 128 -21.45 2.16 9.58
N SER A 129 -22.48 2.01 8.72
CA SER A 129 -23.41 3.06 8.38
C SER A 129 -24.75 2.85 9.09
N ASP A 130 -25.22 3.86 9.82
CA ASP A 130 -26.58 3.86 10.35
C ASP A 130 -27.57 4.07 9.20
N LYS A 131 -28.30 3.01 8.82
CA LYS A 131 -29.27 3.04 7.73
C LYS A 131 -30.32 4.12 7.91
N GLU A 132 -30.85 4.28 9.13
CA GLU A 132 -31.87 5.28 9.43
C GLU A 132 -31.31 6.69 9.32
N GLN A 133 -30.05 6.89 9.72
CA GLN A 133 -29.36 8.16 9.57
C GLN A 133 -29.08 8.51 8.11
N LEU A 134 -28.70 7.53 7.29
CA LEU A 134 -28.56 7.70 5.83
C LEU A 134 -29.90 8.03 5.17
N TYR A 135 -30.99 7.36 5.55
CA TYR A 135 -32.34 7.69 5.06
C TYR A 135 -32.79 9.08 5.49
N ALA A 136 -32.53 9.47 6.75
CA ALA A 136 -32.91 10.80 7.26
C ALA A 136 -32.12 11.91 6.55
N LEU A 137 -30.83 11.73 6.32
CA LEU A 137 -29.98 12.67 5.57
C LEU A 137 -30.46 12.81 4.12
N ASN A 138 -30.78 11.72 3.46
CA ASN A 138 -31.24 11.73 2.07
C ASN A 138 -32.65 12.31 1.93
N LYS A 139 -33.55 12.08 2.87
CA LYS A 139 -34.88 12.74 2.90
C LYS A 139 -34.80 14.27 3.03
N GLY A 140 -33.77 14.76 3.72
CA GLY A 140 -33.52 16.20 3.84
C GLY A 140 -32.96 16.84 2.56
N ILE A 141 -32.33 16.06 1.70
CA ILE A 141 -31.65 16.55 0.49
C ILE A 141 -32.54 16.40 -0.76
N THR A 142 -33.21 15.26 -0.94
CA THR A 142 -34.15 15.05 -2.06
C THR A 142 -35.23 14.02 -1.70
N SER A 143 -36.48 14.41 -1.75
CA SER A 143 -37.64 13.58 -1.36
C SER A 143 -37.92 12.36 -2.26
N THR A 144 -37.23 12.22 -3.40
CA THR A 144 -37.55 11.22 -4.44
C THR A 144 -36.53 10.09 -4.58
N TRP A 145 -35.30 10.25 -4.05
CA TRP A 145 -34.19 9.33 -4.33
C TRP A 145 -33.85 8.39 -3.16
N ALA A 146 -34.29 8.67 -1.96
CA ALA A 146 -33.95 7.93 -0.78
C ALA A 146 -35.15 7.21 -0.18
N ASN A 147 -35.43 6.04 -0.68
CA ASN A 147 -36.32 5.08 -0.03
C ASN A 147 -35.61 3.73 0.11
N GLU A 148 -36.16 2.86 0.96
CA GLU A 148 -35.58 1.56 1.25
C GLU A 148 -35.42 0.69 -0.03
N GLY A 149 -36.41 0.75 -0.94
CA GLY A 149 -36.34 0.02 -2.21
C GLY A 149 -35.20 0.50 -3.11
N THR A 150 -34.94 1.80 -3.20
CA THR A 150 -33.83 2.35 -3.97
C THR A 150 -32.48 1.92 -3.39
N PHE A 151 -32.33 1.94 -2.06
CA PHE A 151 -31.10 1.51 -1.39
C PHE A 151 -30.81 0.03 -1.63
N GLU A 152 -31.80 -0.86 -1.47
CA GLU A 152 -31.62 -2.29 -1.69
C GLU A 152 -31.37 -2.60 -3.18
N ASN A 153 -31.99 -1.87 -4.10
CA ASN A 153 -31.70 -2.00 -5.54
C ASN A 153 -30.25 -1.62 -5.85
N SER A 154 -29.77 -0.47 -5.37
CA SER A 154 -28.37 -0.04 -5.58
C SER A 154 -27.37 -1.03 -4.97
N ARG A 155 -27.67 -1.57 -3.80
CA ARG A 155 -26.88 -2.64 -3.17
C ARG A 155 -26.83 -3.90 -4.03
N ASN A 156 -27.95 -4.30 -4.60
CA ASN A 156 -28.01 -5.48 -5.49
C ASN A 156 -27.29 -5.21 -6.81
N GLU A 157 -27.36 -4.01 -7.36
CA GLU A 157 -26.61 -3.59 -8.54
C GLU A 157 -25.09 -3.68 -8.31
N ILE A 158 -24.60 -3.22 -7.16
CA ILE A 158 -23.17 -3.35 -6.81
C ILE A 158 -22.78 -4.83 -6.65
N ARG A 159 -23.63 -5.67 -6.07
CA ARG A 159 -23.37 -7.12 -5.96
C ARG A 159 -23.30 -7.76 -7.34
N GLU A 160 -24.27 -7.48 -8.21
CA GLU A 160 -24.25 -7.99 -9.57
C GLU A 160 -23.03 -7.51 -10.36
N PHE A 161 -22.65 -6.24 -10.17
CA PHE A 161 -21.43 -5.68 -10.75
C PHE A 161 -20.19 -6.42 -10.26
N ALA A 162 -20.05 -6.64 -8.97
CA ALA A 162 -18.94 -7.37 -8.37
C ALA A 162 -18.78 -8.79 -8.95
N ASP A 163 -19.89 -9.48 -9.15
CA ASP A 163 -19.88 -10.86 -9.64
C ASP A 163 -19.57 -10.98 -11.15
N LYS A 164 -20.02 -10.02 -11.96
CA LYS A 164 -20.00 -10.14 -13.41
C LYS A 164 -18.96 -9.26 -14.12
N ARG A 165 -18.53 -8.16 -13.49
CA ARG A 165 -17.69 -7.14 -14.14
C ARG A 165 -16.37 -7.66 -14.64
N ALA A 166 -15.69 -8.49 -13.85
CA ALA A 166 -14.39 -9.04 -14.20
C ALA A 166 -14.41 -9.72 -15.58
N ASN A 167 -15.39 -10.59 -15.82
CA ASN A 167 -15.51 -11.29 -17.09
C ASN A 167 -15.77 -10.36 -18.28
N ILE A 168 -16.54 -9.29 -18.07
CA ILE A 168 -16.87 -8.32 -19.13
C ILE A 168 -15.65 -7.48 -19.50
N ILE A 169 -14.94 -6.93 -18.52
CA ILE A 169 -13.78 -6.06 -18.80
C ILE A 169 -12.62 -6.86 -19.39
N LEU A 170 -12.37 -8.09 -18.91
CA LEU A 170 -11.37 -8.96 -19.52
C LEU A 170 -11.74 -9.33 -20.96
N GLY A 171 -13.00 -9.64 -21.25
CA GLY A 171 -13.46 -9.86 -22.63
C GLY A 171 -13.39 -8.62 -23.52
N ASP A 172 -13.55 -7.42 -22.96
CA ASP A 172 -13.41 -6.16 -23.68
C ASP A 172 -11.95 -5.91 -24.09
N ILE A 173 -10.99 -6.05 -23.15
CA ILE A 173 -9.56 -5.89 -23.47
C ILE A 173 -9.06 -6.97 -24.43
N CYS A 174 -9.45 -8.23 -24.24
CA CYS A 174 -9.05 -9.34 -25.12
C CYS A 174 -9.44 -9.09 -26.57
N ARG A 175 -10.68 -8.62 -26.80
CA ARG A 175 -11.15 -8.26 -28.14
C ARG A 175 -10.32 -7.13 -28.76
N ASN A 176 -10.01 -6.08 -27.98
CA ASN A 176 -9.24 -4.94 -28.48
C ASN A 176 -7.75 -5.29 -28.69
N PHE A 177 -7.24 -6.28 -27.97
CA PHE A 177 -5.81 -6.66 -28.05
C PHE A 177 -5.57 -7.86 -28.96
N GLY A 178 -6.63 -8.52 -29.44
CA GLY A 178 -6.52 -9.69 -30.30
C GLY A 178 -5.97 -10.92 -29.59
N ILE A 179 -6.30 -11.09 -28.30
CA ILE A 179 -5.88 -12.24 -27.48
C ILE A 179 -7.08 -13.11 -27.11
N ASP A 180 -6.85 -14.40 -26.91
CA ASP A 180 -7.89 -15.32 -26.46
C ASP A 180 -8.12 -15.15 -24.94
N LYS A 181 -9.37 -14.91 -24.58
CA LYS A 181 -9.77 -14.75 -23.19
C LYS A 181 -9.58 -16.00 -22.35
N ASP A 182 -9.71 -17.17 -22.97
CA ASP A 182 -9.65 -18.47 -22.28
C ASP A 182 -8.23 -19.07 -22.27
N ASP A 183 -7.29 -18.45 -23.00
CA ASP A 183 -5.88 -18.84 -22.99
C ASP A 183 -5.13 -18.17 -21.83
N THR A 184 -5.25 -18.77 -20.65
CA THR A 184 -4.75 -18.21 -19.39
C THR A 184 -3.90 -19.19 -18.59
N TYR A 185 -3.16 -18.66 -17.64
CA TYR A 185 -2.46 -19.43 -16.61
C TYR A 185 -2.62 -18.78 -15.24
N LYS A 186 -2.77 -19.61 -14.22
CA LYS A 186 -2.93 -19.15 -12.83
C LYS A 186 -1.62 -19.08 -12.11
N VAL A 187 -1.36 -17.97 -11.43
CA VAL A 187 -0.18 -17.77 -10.58
C VAL A 187 -0.63 -17.65 -9.12
N LYS A 188 -0.02 -18.48 -8.27
CA LYS A 188 -0.15 -18.39 -6.82
C LYS A 188 1.20 -17.99 -6.24
N LEU A 189 1.27 -16.81 -5.61
CA LEU A 189 2.44 -16.30 -4.91
C LEU A 189 2.23 -16.42 -3.40
N ASN A 190 3.08 -17.18 -2.75
CA ASN A 190 3.19 -17.27 -1.31
C ASN A 190 4.38 -16.40 -0.87
N GLY A 191 4.11 -15.41 -0.03
CA GLY A 191 5.14 -14.58 0.59
C GLY A 191 5.96 -15.34 1.63
N ALA A 192 6.93 -14.69 2.22
CA ALA A 192 7.74 -15.23 3.30
C ALA A 192 7.89 -14.18 4.41
N LYS A 193 8.06 -14.66 5.64
CA LYS A 193 8.23 -13.79 6.82
C LYS A 193 9.34 -12.78 6.58
N GLY A 194 9.08 -11.52 6.90
CA GLY A 194 10.04 -10.44 6.76
C GLY A 194 10.34 -10.01 5.32
N LEU A 195 9.48 -10.37 4.37
CA LEU A 195 9.55 -9.87 3.00
C LEU A 195 8.29 -9.11 2.60
N LYS A 196 8.50 -8.09 1.79
CA LYS A 196 7.48 -7.50 0.94
C LYS A 196 7.74 -7.97 -0.48
N VAL A 197 6.84 -8.78 -1.02
CA VAL A 197 6.96 -9.31 -2.39
C VAL A 197 5.86 -8.73 -3.26
N THR A 198 6.21 -8.41 -4.50
CA THR A 198 5.28 -7.80 -5.45
C THR A 198 5.20 -8.64 -6.71
N MET A 199 3.99 -8.87 -7.19
CA MET A 199 3.65 -9.51 -8.45
C MET A 199 2.97 -8.45 -9.32
N ASN A 200 3.69 -7.92 -10.31
CA ASN A 200 3.36 -6.71 -11.06
C ASN A 200 2.97 -5.53 -10.13
N ILE A 201 1.68 -5.35 -9.80
CA ILE A 201 1.20 -4.31 -8.87
C ILE A 201 0.64 -4.86 -7.56
N GLN A 202 0.39 -6.16 -7.46
CA GLN A 202 -0.07 -6.79 -6.22
C GLN A 202 1.10 -6.97 -5.25
N THR A 203 0.93 -6.48 -4.04
CA THR A 203 1.94 -6.61 -2.98
C THR A 203 1.41 -7.47 -1.85
N VAL A 204 2.20 -8.45 -1.44
CA VAL A 204 1.97 -9.24 -0.24
C VAL A 204 3.12 -9.06 0.74
N LYS A 205 2.80 -9.03 2.02
CA LYS A 205 3.75 -8.94 3.12
C LYS A 205 3.74 -10.23 3.91
N ASP A 206 4.89 -10.59 4.43
CA ASP A 206 5.06 -11.79 5.22
C ASP A 206 4.54 -13.05 4.52
N SER A 207 4.02 -14.01 5.27
CA SER A 207 3.55 -15.30 4.75
C SER A 207 2.15 -15.24 4.11
N ASN A 208 1.66 -14.06 3.75
CA ASN A 208 0.38 -13.93 3.05
C ASN A 208 0.49 -14.49 1.63
N THR A 209 -0.66 -14.78 1.05
CA THR A 209 -0.77 -15.39 -0.28
C THR A 209 -1.67 -14.54 -1.17
N VAL A 210 -1.29 -14.44 -2.44
CA VAL A 210 -2.14 -13.87 -3.49
C VAL A 210 -2.22 -14.83 -4.67
N THR A 211 -3.35 -14.81 -5.37
CA THR A 211 -3.56 -15.61 -6.58
C THR A 211 -4.19 -14.71 -7.64
N ALA A 212 -3.64 -14.76 -8.86
CA ALA A 212 -4.22 -14.10 -10.02
C ALA A 212 -4.10 -15.00 -11.25
N GLU A 213 -4.90 -14.70 -12.26
CA GLU A 213 -4.91 -15.41 -13.53
C GLU A 213 -4.50 -14.45 -14.65
N TYR A 214 -3.53 -14.84 -15.47
CA TYR A 214 -2.94 -14.01 -16.51
C TYR A 214 -3.08 -14.64 -17.87
N PHE A 215 -3.08 -13.83 -18.91
CA PHE A 215 -3.13 -14.30 -20.30
C PHE A 215 -1.78 -14.88 -20.73
N THR A 216 -1.82 -16.01 -21.42
CA THR A 216 -0.64 -16.78 -21.86
C THR A 216 0.41 -15.94 -22.62
N PRO A 217 0.07 -14.97 -23.49
CA PRO A 217 1.07 -14.16 -24.18
C PRO A 217 1.83 -13.19 -23.29
N TYR A 218 1.36 -12.95 -22.07
CA TYR A 218 1.89 -11.91 -21.19
C TYR A 218 2.74 -12.47 -20.05
N LYS A 219 3.74 -11.69 -19.66
CA LYS A 219 4.69 -12.05 -18.62
C LYS A 219 4.33 -11.37 -17.32
N VAL A 220 4.72 -11.98 -16.21
CA VAL A 220 4.50 -11.47 -14.86
C VAL A 220 5.84 -11.18 -14.20
N LYS A 221 5.99 -9.98 -13.69
CA LYS A 221 7.20 -9.54 -12.98
C LYS A 221 7.03 -9.79 -11.49
N LEU A 222 8.07 -10.36 -10.87
CA LEU A 222 8.17 -10.56 -9.43
C LEU A 222 9.30 -9.72 -8.87
N THR A 223 9.09 -9.08 -7.73
CA THR A 223 10.14 -8.37 -6.99
C THR A 223 10.06 -8.69 -5.51
N ALA A 224 11.21 -8.79 -4.85
CA ALA A 224 11.30 -8.99 -3.41
C ALA A 224 12.09 -7.85 -2.74
N GLU A 225 11.50 -7.30 -1.69
CA GLU A 225 12.12 -6.29 -0.82
C GLU A 225 12.24 -6.86 0.59
N ASP A 226 13.40 -6.66 1.20
CA ASP A 226 13.62 -7.02 2.60
C ASP A 226 12.84 -6.09 3.52
N MET A 227 12.25 -6.67 4.55
CA MET A 227 11.76 -5.94 5.71
C MET A 227 12.74 -6.14 6.88
N SER A 228 12.56 -5.35 7.94
CA SER A 228 13.49 -5.36 9.07
C SER A 228 13.74 -6.76 9.64
N GLY A 229 15.00 -7.12 9.80
CA GLY A 229 15.45 -8.36 10.41
C GLY A 229 15.40 -9.62 9.53
N TYR A 230 15.08 -9.47 8.24
CA TYR A 230 15.05 -10.57 7.29
C TYR A 230 15.70 -10.17 5.96
N THR A 231 16.21 -11.15 5.25
CA THR A 231 16.70 -10.97 3.88
C THR A 231 16.11 -12.02 2.94
N PHE A 232 15.82 -11.61 1.72
CA PHE A 232 15.39 -12.49 0.65
C PHE A 232 16.53 -13.44 0.27
N THR A 233 16.22 -14.72 0.11
CA THR A 233 17.19 -15.73 -0.34
C THR A 233 16.87 -16.26 -1.72
N SER A 234 15.61 -16.54 -2.02
CA SER A 234 15.24 -17.10 -3.32
C SER A 234 13.73 -17.10 -3.57
N TRP A 235 13.37 -17.29 -4.83
CA TRP A 235 12.08 -17.79 -5.27
C TRP A 235 12.18 -19.30 -5.51
N GLU A 236 11.20 -20.04 -5.05
CA GLU A 236 10.99 -21.43 -5.42
C GLU A 236 9.76 -21.49 -6.33
N ILE A 237 9.98 -21.85 -7.60
CA ILE A 237 8.94 -21.87 -8.63
C ILE A 237 8.83 -23.29 -9.17
N ASN A 238 7.70 -23.96 -8.89
CA ASN A 238 7.45 -25.34 -9.31
C ASN A 238 8.62 -26.31 -8.99
N GLY A 239 9.32 -26.07 -7.86
CA GLY A 239 10.44 -26.88 -7.39
C GLY A 239 11.81 -26.51 -7.99
N LYS A 240 11.91 -25.39 -8.73
CA LYS A 240 13.19 -24.79 -9.17
C LYS A 240 13.47 -23.52 -8.35
N THR A 241 14.74 -23.28 -8.05
CA THR A 241 15.19 -22.13 -7.25
C THR A 241 15.77 -21.05 -8.14
N TYR A 242 15.43 -19.78 -7.84
CA TYR A 242 15.90 -18.55 -8.50
C TYR A 242 16.33 -17.56 -7.42
N THR A 243 17.54 -17.00 -7.53
CA THR A 243 18.14 -16.15 -6.49
C THR A 243 18.08 -14.65 -6.77
N ASP A 244 17.75 -14.24 -8.00
CA ASP A 244 17.58 -12.83 -8.34
C ASP A 244 16.35 -12.25 -7.64
N ARG A 245 16.50 -11.07 -7.06
CA ARG A 245 15.38 -10.38 -6.36
C ARG A 245 14.26 -9.96 -7.29
N GLU A 246 14.59 -9.75 -8.54
CA GLU A 246 13.66 -9.41 -9.61
C GLU A 246 13.74 -10.48 -10.69
N ILE A 247 12.62 -11.12 -10.98
CA ILE A 247 12.50 -12.12 -12.03
C ILE A 247 11.21 -11.91 -12.83
N THR A 248 11.20 -12.44 -14.04
CA THR A 248 10.01 -12.48 -14.89
C THR A 248 9.62 -13.92 -15.15
N ILE A 249 8.35 -14.22 -14.99
CA ILE A 249 7.76 -15.54 -15.27
C ILE A 249 6.78 -15.44 -16.43
N ASP A 250 6.53 -16.55 -17.11
CA ASP A 250 5.55 -16.66 -18.19
C ASP A 250 4.87 -18.04 -18.20
N SER A 251 3.91 -18.20 -19.10
CA SER A 251 3.11 -19.42 -19.24
C SER A 251 3.93 -20.69 -19.50
N SER A 252 5.16 -20.59 -20.06
CA SER A 252 6.02 -21.76 -20.30
C SER A 252 6.48 -22.42 -19.00
N MET A 253 6.46 -21.69 -17.90
CA MET A 253 6.76 -22.21 -16.55
C MET A 253 5.57 -22.93 -15.91
N ALA A 254 4.37 -22.85 -16.52
CA ALA A 254 3.16 -23.41 -15.92
C ALA A 254 3.17 -24.96 -15.98
N LYS A 255 2.78 -25.59 -14.88
CA LYS A 255 2.47 -27.01 -14.81
C LYS A 255 0.95 -27.18 -14.73
N LYS A 256 0.35 -27.78 -15.74
CA LYS A 256 -1.12 -27.93 -15.85
C LYS A 256 -1.85 -26.59 -15.68
N GLY A 257 -1.37 -25.55 -16.40
CA GLY A 257 -1.98 -24.20 -16.37
C GLY A 257 -1.73 -23.42 -15.06
N LYS A 258 -0.81 -23.86 -14.17
CA LYS A 258 -0.56 -23.20 -12.89
C LYS A 258 0.92 -23.05 -12.58
N ILE A 259 1.28 -21.87 -12.04
CA ILE A 259 2.58 -21.58 -11.45
C ILE A 259 2.37 -21.37 -9.95
N THR A 260 3.12 -22.11 -9.13
CA THR A 260 3.19 -21.87 -7.68
C THR A 260 4.56 -21.32 -7.33
N ILE A 261 4.58 -20.20 -6.66
CA ILE A 261 5.76 -19.45 -6.26
C ILE A 261 5.81 -19.36 -4.74
N ASN A 262 6.93 -19.74 -4.15
CA ASN A 262 7.20 -19.51 -2.75
C ASN A 262 8.39 -18.55 -2.65
N ALA A 263 8.20 -17.38 -2.06
CA ALA A 263 9.32 -16.56 -1.62
C ALA A 263 10.02 -17.25 -0.44
N ARG A 264 11.33 -17.09 -0.34
CA ARG A 264 12.13 -17.59 0.77
C ARG A 264 12.92 -16.44 1.38
N SER A 265 12.95 -16.43 2.68
CA SER A 265 13.73 -15.49 3.47
C SER A 265 14.47 -16.23 4.57
N GLU A 266 15.55 -15.67 4.99
CA GLU A 266 16.21 -16.04 6.23
C GLU A 266 16.20 -14.84 7.18
N LYS A 267 16.17 -15.12 8.47
CA LYS A 267 16.43 -14.10 9.46
C LYS A 267 17.85 -13.61 9.22
N THR A 268 18.02 -12.32 8.97
CA THR A 268 19.38 -11.79 8.94
C THR A 268 20.02 -12.21 10.25
N SER A 269 21.01 -13.08 10.14
CA SER A 269 21.95 -13.30 11.23
C SER A 269 22.78 -12.02 11.35
N SER A 270 22.13 -10.92 11.75
CA SER A 270 22.87 -9.90 12.41
C SER A 270 23.39 -10.58 13.66
N THR A 271 24.67 -10.78 13.72
CA THR A 271 25.37 -10.93 14.99
C THR A 271 25.13 -9.68 15.85
N GLY A 272 24.11 -8.87 15.49
CA GLY A 272 23.73 -7.61 16.07
C GLY A 272 22.28 -7.58 16.52
N GLU A 273 22.02 -6.99 17.64
CA GLU A 273 20.68 -6.72 18.15
C GLU A 273 19.99 -5.68 17.25
N LEU A 274 18.67 -5.75 17.12
CA LEU A 274 17.87 -4.70 16.47
C LEU A 274 17.99 -3.39 17.25
N LEU A 275 17.74 -2.26 16.57
CA LEU A 275 17.55 -1.00 17.28
C LEU A 275 16.50 -1.17 18.36
N TYR A 276 16.75 -0.67 19.54
CA TYR A 276 15.81 -0.70 20.65
C TYR A 276 15.62 0.68 21.28
N ILE A 277 14.49 0.90 21.92
CA ILE A 277 14.25 2.10 22.69
C ILE A 277 15.21 2.07 23.89
N SER A 278 16.17 2.97 23.93
CA SER A 278 17.15 3.07 25.03
C SER A 278 16.67 4.01 26.12
N GLU A 279 15.97 5.07 25.74
CA GLU A 279 15.52 6.10 26.65
C GLU A 279 14.23 6.75 26.19
N VAL A 280 13.38 7.15 27.17
CA VAL A 280 12.16 7.93 26.94
C VAL A 280 12.09 9.04 27.96
N TYR A 281 11.92 10.28 27.50
CA TYR A 281 11.81 11.46 28.34
C TYR A 281 10.46 12.15 28.15
N THR A 282 9.78 12.44 29.26
CA THR A 282 8.47 13.09 29.31
C THR A 282 8.39 14.19 30.37
N GLY A 283 9.52 14.53 30.98
CA GLY A 283 9.56 15.44 32.14
C GLY A 283 9.72 16.94 31.82
N GLY A 284 9.77 17.35 30.55
CA GLY A 284 10.02 18.71 30.11
C GLY A 284 9.01 19.30 29.15
N ASP A 285 9.43 20.36 28.45
CA ASP A 285 8.58 21.05 27.47
C ASP A 285 8.41 20.28 26.17
N GLU A 286 9.34 19.39 25.85
CA GLU A 286 9.29 18.48 24.68
C GLU A 286 9.60 17.06 25.13
N ASP A 287 8.72 16.12 24.77
CA ASP A 287 8.97 14.69 24.94
C ASP A 287 9.92 14.21 23.85
N TRP A 288 10.76 13.23 24.16
CA TRP A 288 11.63 12.60 23.17
C TRP A 288 11.94 11.15 23.53
N ILE A 289 12.38 10.41 22.54
CA ILE A 289 12.84 9.02 22.67
C ILE A 289 14.19 8.86 22.00
N GLU A 290 14.98 7.90 22.45
CA GLU A 290 16.21 7.47 21.80
C GLU A 290 16.11 6.01 21.38
N LEU A 291 16.49 5.75 20.11
CA LEU A 291 16.73 4.41 19.59
C LEU A 291 18.24 4.18 19.54
N TYR A 292 18.71 3.14 20.22
CA TYR A 292 20.13 2.81 20.28
C TYR A 292 20.48 1.68 19.32
N ASN A 293 21.64 1.80 18.68
CA ASN A 293 22.26 0.75 17.88
C ASN A 293 23.36 0.06 18.71
N PRO A 294 23.13 -1.18 19.18
CA PRO A 294 24.13 -1.92 19.98
C PRO A 294 25.21 -2.60 19.12
N ASN A 295 25.14 -2.48 17.81
CA ASN A 295 25.99 -3.24 16.88
C ASN A 295 27.26 -2.50 16.50
N ASP A 296 28.24 -3.23 15.98
CA ASP A 296 29.51 -2.70 15.43
C ASP A 296 29.37 -2.18 13.99
N ASN A 297 28.17 -2.21 13.41
CA ASN A 297 27.85 -1.74 12.05
C ASN A 297 26.60 -0.84 12.04
N ASP A 298 26.46 -0.06 10.97
CA ASP A 298 25.28 0.77 10.74
C ASP A 298 24.01 -0.09 10.71
N VAL A 299 22.94 0.35 11.38
CA VAL A 299 21.61 -0.27 11.33
C VAL A 299 20.59 0.71 10.78
N SER A 300 19.86 0.28 9.76
CA SER A 300 18.83 1.12 9.12
C SER A 300 17.52 1.13 9.91
N THR A 301 16.89 2.29 10.00
CA THR A 301 15.52 2.46 10.52
C THR A 301 14.44 2.11 9.49
N LYS A 302 14.81 1.63 8.30
CA LYS A 302 13.86 1.27 7.24
C LYS A 302 12.80 0.29 7.73
N GLY A 303 11.54 0.67 7.58
CA GLY A 303 10.42 -0.18 7.96
C GLY A 303 10.11 -0.21 9.47
N LEU A 304 10.68 0.69 10.26
CA LEU A 304 10.36 0.86 11.68
C LEU A 304 9.28 1.92 11.88
N TYR A 305 8.45 1.70 12.90
CA TYR A 305 7.35 2.57 13.29
C TYR A 305 7.31 2.77 14.81
N LEU A 306 6.78 3.92 15.21
CA LEU A 306 6.49 4.25 16.60
C LEU A 306 5.00 4.57 16.77
N THR A 307 4.45 4.18 17.91
CA THR A 307 3.06 4.48 18.27
C THR A 307 2.88 4.51 19.77
N ASP A 308 1.89 5.29 20.21
CA ASP A 308 1.32 5.32 21.55
C ASP A 308 -0.05 4.61 21.60
N LYS A 309 -0.41 3.84 20.53
CA LYS A 309 -1.68 3.15 20.35
C LYS A 309 -1.47 1.68 20.03
N ASP A 310 -2.03 0.80 20.86
CA ASP A 310 -1.95 -0.66 20.66
C ASP A 310 -2.66 -1.15 19.40
N ASP A 311 -3.69 -0.44 18.95
CA ASP A 311 -4.52 -0.73 17.78
C ASP A 311 -4.00 -0.10 16.47
N MET A 312 -2.93 0.69 16.53
CA MET A 312 -2.37 1.39 15.37
C MET A 312 -0.83 1.32 15.35
N LEU A 313 -0.28 0.13 15.12
CA LEU A 313 1.16 -0.14 15.18
C LEU A 313 2.00 0.61 14.13
N ASN A 314 1.38 1.16 13.08
CA ASN A 314 2.03 1.90 11.99
C ASN A 314 1.75 3.41 12.02
N ARG A 315 1.47 3.99 13.20
CA ARG A 315 1.06 5.39 13.36
C ARG A 315 2.09 6.40 12.86
N TYR A 316 3.35 6.23 13.24
CA TYR A 316 4.44 7.10 12.78
C TYR A 316 5.54 6.24 12.16
N LYS A 317 5.76 6.41 10.87
CA LYS A 317 6.86 5.77 10.15
C LYS A 317 8.14 6.56 10.41
N ILE A 318 9.15 5.91 11.00
CA ILE A 318 10.46 6.52 11.20
C ILE A 318 11.10 6.75 9.83
N PRO A 319 11.60 7.97 9.51
CA PRO A 319 12.37 8.22 8.29
C PRO A 319 13.54 7.24 8.17
N THR A 320 13.84 6.82 6.95
CA THR A 320 14.93 5.88 6.71
C THR A 320 16.27 6.58 6.87
N VAL A 321 16.99 6.23 7.93
CA VAL A 321 18.37 6.67 8.21
C VAL A 321 19.17 5.49 8.70
N ASN A 322 20.50 5.59 8.60
CA ASN A 322 21.43 4.64 9.22
C ASN A 322 21.89 5.16 10.57
N VAL A 323 21.58 4.42 11.62
CA VAL A 323 22.12 4.69 12.97
C VAL A 323 23.50 4.08 13.08
N LYS A 324 24.49 4.91 13.39
CA LYS A 324 25.89 4.49 13.48
C LYS A 324 26.12 3.47 14.61
N PRO A 325 27.22 2.69 14.57
CA PRO A 325 27.60 1.80 15.65
C PRO A 325 27.58 2.51 16.99
N HIS A 326 27.02 1.86 18.01
CA HIS A 326 26.97 2.33 19.41
C HIS A 326 26.47 3.77 19.59
N SER A 327 25.58 4.19 18.67
CA SER A 327 25.01 5.55 18.67
C SER A 327 23.51 5.51 18.88
N THR A 328 22.96 6.65 19.28
CA THR A 328 21.53 6.87 19.43
C THR A 328 20.96 7.68 18.28
N LEU A 329 19.68 7.47 18.00
CA LEU A 329 18.83 8.30 17.16
C LEU A 329 17.74 8.91 18.02
N THR A 330 17.75 10.23 18.18
CA THR A 330 16.73 10.92 18.96
C THR A 330 15.56 11.34 18.10
N ILE A 331 14.35 11.11 18.58
CA ILE A 331 13.08 11.46 17.92
C ILE A 331 12.23 12.24 18.92
N VAL A 332 11.84 13.47 18.57
CA VAL A 332 10.96 14.32 19.38
C VAL A 332 9.52 13.84 19.26
N CYS A 333 8.80 13.75 20.37
CA CYS A 333 7.39 13.37 20.40
C CYS A 333 6.51 14.60 20.60
N LYS A 334 5.83 15.04 19.53
CA LYS A 334 5.01 16.25 19.58
C LYS A 334 3.76 16.10 18.73
N ASN A 335 2.61 16.43 19.31
CA ASN A 335 1.31 16.33 18.63
C ASN A 335 1.08 17.53 17.67
N ASN A 336 2.01 17.73 16.72
CA ASN A 336 1.87 18.70 15.64
C ASN A 336 2.02 17.98 14.29
N LYS A 337 1.64 18.67 13.17
CA LYS A 337 1.96 18.16 11.84
C LYS A 337 3.46 17.90 11.77
N SER A 338 3.83 16.67 11.45
CA SER A 338 5.21 16.22 11.41
C SER A 338 6.06 17.09 10.49
N GLU A 339 6.99 17.82 11.04
CA GLU A 339 8.10 18.43 10.31
C GLU A 339 9.28 17.45 10.38
N ASN A 340 9.39 16.57 9.42
CA ASN A 340 10.54 15.70 9.29
C ASN A 340 11.57 16.39 8.41
N THR A 341 12.54 17.02 9.02
CA THR A 341 13.78 17.45 8.38
C THR A 341 14.90 16.46 8.72
N LEU A 342 15.97 16.42 7.90
CA LEU A 342 17.18 15.62 8.20
C LEU A 342 17.81 15.99 9.56
N MET A 343 17.49 17.17 10.09
CA MET A 343 18.03 17.67 11.37
C MET A 343 17.09 17.46 12.57
N LYS A 344 15.79 17.18 12.35
CA LYS A 344 14.82 17.00 13.45
C LYS A 344 13.78 16.00 13.05
N MET A 345 13.81 14.80 13.66
CA MET A 345 12.75 13.82 13.53
C MET A 345 11.69 14.07 14.59
N GLN A 346 10.42 14.13 14.17
CA GLN A 346 9.31 14.43 15.04
C GLN A 346 8.13 13.52 14.76
N THR A 347 7.57 12.90 15.80
CA THR A 347 6.34 12.12 15.70
C THR A 347 5.12 13.02 15.45
N ASN A 348 3.99 12.39 15.16
CA ASN A 348 2.68 13.04 15.08
C ASN A 348 1.84 12.82 16.35
N PHE A 349 2.50 12.48 17.46
CA PHE A 349 1.90 12.27 18.78
C PHE A 349 2.87 12.72 19.89
N SER A 350 2.34 13.09 21.05
CA SER A 350 3.05 13.30 22.30
C SER A 350 2.82 12.12 23.24
N LEU A 351 3.69 11.93 24.20
CA LEU A 351 3.60 10.85 25.18
C LEU A 351 2.88 11.33 26.44
N LYS A 352 2.07 10.45 27.04
CA LYS A 352 1.37 10.75 28.31
C LYS A 352 1.57 9.61 29.30
N THR A 353 1.65 9.97 30.56
CA THR A 353 1.64 9.00 31.66
C THR A 353 0.43 8.06 31.55
N GLY A 354 0.68 6.76 31.67
CA GLY A 354 -0.32 5.69 31.53
C GLY A 354 -0.43 5.12 30.11
N GLU A 355 0.17 5.74 29.09
CA GLU A 355 0.26 5.18 27.73
C GLU A 355 1.43 4.18 27.63
N THR A 356 1.43 3.42 26.53
CA THR A 356 2.55 2.53 26.17
C THR A 356 3.16 2.97 24.85
N LEU A 357 4.44 3.34 24.85
CA LEU A 357 5.20 3.55 23.63
C LEU A 357 5.59 2.20 23.04
N ILE A 358 5.35 2.01 21.76
CA ILE A 358 5.63 0.77 21.04
C ILE A 358 6.51 1.07 19.84
N LEU A 359 7.61 0.33 19.73
CA LEU A 359 8.42 0.21 18.51
C LEU A 359 8.00 -1.05 17.78
N SER A 360 7.62 -0.91 16.52
CA SER A 360 7.19 -2.02 15.67
C SER A 360 7.87 -1.98 14.31
N ASN A 361 7.77 -3.07 13.58
CA ASN A 361 8.23 -3.13 12.18
C ASN A 361 7.04 -3.09 11.20
N GLU A 362 7.35 -3.06 9.92
CA GLU A 362 6.40 -2.99 8.82
C GLU A 362 5.45 -4.22 8.73
N SER A 363 5.81 -5.35 9.36
CA SER A 363 4.95 -6.53 9.48
C SER A 363 3.99 -6.47 10.67
N GLY A 364 4.07 -5.43 11.50
CA GLY A 364 3.30 -5.32 12.73
C GLY A 364 3.90 -6.13 13.90
N GLU A 365 5.13 -6.63 13.77
CA GLU A 365 5.84 -7.26 14.89
C GLU A 365 6.30 -6.18 15.88
N ILE A 366 6.02 -6.40 17.16
CA ILE A 366 6.44 -5.50 18.22
C ILE A 366 7.87 -5.82 18.61
N LEU A 367 8.76 -4.85 18.44
CA LEU A 367 10.19 -4.95 18.74
C LEU A 367 10.52 -4.45 20.15
N GLY A 368 9.67 -3.59 20.70
CA GLY A 368 9.84 -3.06 22.04
C GLY A 368 8.62 -2.33 22.56
N LYS A 369 8.43 -2.35 23.88
CA LYS A 369 7.37 -1.62 24.58
C LYS A 369 7.93 -0.92 25.81
N VAL A 370 7.47 0.31 26.04
CA VAL A 370 7.80 1.10 27.23
C VAL A 370 6.50 1.64 27.83
N ALA A 371 6.17 1.24 29.05
CA ALA A 371 5.07 1.85 29.80
C ALA A 371 5.51 3.24 30.27
N ILE A 372 4.77 4.27 29.90
CA ILE A 372 5.07 5.64 30.27
C ILE A 372 4.57 5.93 31.68
N ILE A 373 5.50 6.21 32.57
CA ILE A 373 5.21 6.62 33.95
C ILE A 373 5.58 8.09 34.15
N ASP A 374 5.07 8.67 35.21
CA ASP A 374 5.36 10.07 35.57
C ASP A 374 6.85 10.26 35.85
N CYS A 375 7.47 11.19 35.10
CA CYS A 375 8.87 11.59 35.26
C CYS A 375 8.98 13.09 35.55
N SER A 376 9.82 13.46 36.51
CA SER A 376 10.15 14.87 36.74
C SER A 376 11.12 15.39 35.65
N LYS A 377 11.33 16.72 35.62
CA LYS A 377 12.21 17.37 34.63
C LYS A 377 13.63 16.78 34.56
N ASN A 378 14.11 16.19 35.65
CA ASN A 378 15.45 15.60 35.72
C ASN A 378 15.44 14.06 35.64
N GLU A 379 14.34 13.48 35.22
CA GLU A 379 14.16 12.01 35.12
C GLU A 379 13.73 11.62 33.73
N SER A 380 14.24 10.48 33.27
CA SER A 380 13.83 9.76 32.05
C SER A 380 13.64 8.28 32.35
N LEU A 381 12.98 7.56 31.48
CA LEU A 381 12.90 6.10 31.53
C LEU A 381 14.06 5.51 30.73
N VAL A 382 15.01 4.91 31.42
CA VAL A 382 16.22 4.32 30.82
C VAL A 382 16.13 2.81 30.83
N ARG A 383 16.43 2.19 29.67
CA ARG A 383 16.48 0.74 29.52
C ARG A 383 17.59 0.13 30.36
N GLN A 384 17.25 -0.86 31.17
CA GLN A 384 18.16 -1.63 32.00
C GLN A 384 18.75 -2.83 31.20
N ARG A 385 19.79 -3.45 31.75
CA ARG A 385 20.45 -4.61 31.11
C ARG A 385 19.52 -5.83 30.92
N ASP A 386 18.52 -5.97 31.75
CA ASP A 386 17.51 -7.04 31.66
C ASP A 386 16.36 -6.70 30.69
N GLY A 387 16.41 -5.54 30.05
CA GLY A 387 15.40 -5.06 29.11
C GLY A 387 14.23 -4.32 29.75
N SER A 388 14.15 -4.25 31.07
CA SER A 388 13.18 -3.43 31.80
C SER A 388 13.54 -1.92 31.70
N TYR A 389 12.66 -1.05 32.17
CA TYR A 389 12.87 0.40 32.22
C TYR A 389 12.76 0.91 33.63
N ALA A 390 13.70 1.78 34.03
CA ALA A 390 13.74 2.43 35.33
C ALA A 390 14.02 3.93 35.17
N LYS A 391 13.66 4.73 36.16
CA LYS A 391 14.00 6.14 36.20
C LYS A 391 15.50 6.34 36.23
N GLY A 392 15.99 7.22 35.38
CA GLY A 392 17.41 7.61 35.27
C GLY A 392 17.55 9.09 34.96
N THR A 393 18.79 9.57 34.80
CA THR A 393 19.07 10.96 34.41
C THR A 393 19.02 11.09 32.88
N PRO A 394 18.28 12.06 32.28
CA PRO A 394 18.23 12.28 30.85
C PRO A 394 19.61 12.47 30.23
N THR A 395 19.85 11.86 29.04
CA THR A 395 21.15 11.86 28.37
C THR A 395 21.20 12.72 27.11
N PHE A 396 20.08 13.15 26.56
CA PHE A 396 19.97 13.88 25.28
C PHE A 396 20.87 15.13 25.20
N GLU A 397 20.95 15.92 26.26
CA GLU A 397 21.80 17.13 26.29
C GLU A 397 23.29 16.83 26.41
N LYS A 398 23.68 15.60 26.75
CA LYS A 398 25.10 15.22 26.93
C LYS A 398 25.75 14.73 25.63
N ASN A 399 24.97 14.32 24.65
CA ASN A 399 25.45 13.77 23.36
C ASN A 399 25.46 14.80 22.24
N SER A 400 25.03 16.04 22.50
CA SER A 400 24.98 17.14 21.52
C SER A 400 26.20 18.08 21.60
N GLN A 401 27.27 17.67 22.23
CA GLN A 401 28.57 18.42 22.27
C GLN A 401 29.63 17.75 21.40
#